data_68a385eedd9817077e7ee6ed89cf2367
#
_entry.id   68a385eedd9817077e7ee6ed89cf2367
#
_cell.length_a   1.000
_cell.length_b   1.000
_cell.length_c   1.000
_cell.angle_alpha   90.00
_cell.angle_beta   90.00
_cell.angle_gamma   90.00
#
_symmetry.space_group_name_H-M   'P 1'
#
loop_
_entity.id
_entity.type
_entity.pdbx_description
1 polymer ?
#
loop_
_entity_poly.entity_id
_entity_poly.type
_entity_poly.pdbx_seq_one_letter_code
_entity_poly.pdbx_strand_id
1 'polypeptide(L)'
;MIVPQHAHPTECRRIHRRRHRASWIVVAAILPVLGCSSEKPDQEPVVTVQAASVEKTSIQHTIVTEAILFPRQQAAIVPKISAPVQKFLVKRGSAVHTGELLAVLENRDLAAAAQDSKGAYDQAQATYETTTAASLPEELQKAEADVQQAQQALDAQQKVFQSRQELFDQGALPRKELDQSRVDFTQARNQFAIAKKHYDALMSIGKQQELKAAAGQLESAKGKYLGAEAQLGYSEIRSPIDGYITDRPLYPGEMAAAGTPLLTVMDISSVIAKAHIPQNDAAALKVGDKGTMTVPGIADPIDGKVTVVSPALDPNSTTVEVWFEAKNPSHSLKPGTSVQLSLTAQTVKDALVVPASSVITAADGTPAVMLVGSDGRAHQNTVKLGIRNGDEVQILEGVTPSDKVVSNGAYGLPDKTKIKIAAAESQGERSEAGPDSKKDPKPPAGGSDEK
;
A
#
# COMPACT_ATOMS: atom_id res chain seq x y z
N MET A 1 -45.20 -12.15 13.93
CA MET A 1 -46.08 -11.63 14.97
C MET A 1 -46.08 -10.11 14.85
N ILE A 2 -47.14 -9.62 14.26
CA ILE A 2 -47.85 -8.37 14.49
C ILE A 2 -47.22 -7.07 13.94
N VAL A 3 -47.75 -6.67 12.79
CA VAL A 3 -47.95 -5.28 12.28
C VAL A 3 -49.12 -4.63 13.07
N PRO A 4 -49.25 -3.30 13.20
CA PRO A 4 -50.04 -2.52 12.23
C PRO A 4 -49.42 -1.11 11.94
N GLN A 5 -49.47 -0.57 10.69
CA GLN A 5 -50.55 0.17 10.00
C GLN A 5 -51.24 1.29 10.77
N HIS A 6 -51.11 2.52 10.23
CA HIS A 6 -52.18 3.56 10.06
C HIS A 6 -51.55 4.71 9.22
N ALA A 7 -51.89 4.99 7.97
CA ALA A 7 -53.13 5.43 7.31
C ALA A 7 -53.58 6.87 7.66
N HIS A 8 -53.30 7.78 6.67
CA HIS A 8 -54.13 8.88 6.06
C HIS A 8 -55.03 9.78 6.97
N PRO A 9 -55.56 10.94 6.52
CA PRO A 9 -55.74 11.47 5.14
C PRO A 9 -55.65 13.01 4.94
N THR A 10 -55.55 13.41 3.68
CA THR A 10 -56.25 14.45 2.90
C THR A 10 -56.85 15.67 3.63
N GLU A 11 -56.63 16.86 3.12
CA GLU A 11 -57.75 17.77 2.79
C GLU A 11 -57.38 18.85 1.75
N CYS A 12 -58.23 18.92 0.79
CA CYS A 12 -58.42 19.81 -0.33
C CYS A 12 -59.21 21.06 0.15
N ARG A 13 -58.83 22.28 -0.25
CA ARG A 13 -59.79 23.40 -0.27
C ARG A 13 -59.56 24.30 -1.47
N ARG A 14 -60.47 24.14 -2.44
CA ARG A 14 -60.93 25.19 -3.39
C ARG A 14 -61.70 26.23 -2.61
N ILE A 15 -61.72 27.47 -3.08
CA ILE A 15 -62.88 28.39 -3.12
C ILE A 15 -62.45 29.66 -3.92
N HIS A 16 -63.05 29.83 -5.02
CA HIS A 16 -64.07 30.79 -5.58
C HIS A 16 -63.59 32.17 -6.03
N ARG A 17 -63.66 32.31 -7.34
CA ARG A 17 -64.36 33.29 -8.17
C ARG A 17 -65.06 34.46 -7.45
N ARG A 18 -64.77 35.69 -7.93
CA ARG A 18 -65.88 36.67 -8.26
C ARG A 18 -65.41 37.66 -9.32
N ARG A 19 -66.24 37.71 -10.35
CA ARG A 19 -66.36 38.75 -11.39
C ARG A 19 -66.98 39.98 -10.77
N HIS A 20 -66.59 41.18 -11.21
CA HIS A 20 -67.56 42.27 -11.44
C HIS A 20 -67.12 43.09 -12.64
N ARG A 21 -68.09 43.23 -13.58
CA ARG A 21 -68.18 44.17 -14.67
C ARG A 21 -68.61 45.53 -14.12
N ALA A 22 -68.16 46.59 -14.75
CA ALA A 22 -69.03 47.71 -15.10
C ALA A 22 -68.30 48.65 -16.09
N SER A 23 -68.95 48.81 -17.20
CA SER A 23 -68.74 49.86 -18.21
C SER A 23 -68.96 51.25 -17.61
N TRP A 24 -68.31 52.26 -18.24
CA TRP A 24 -69.01 53.47 -18.67
C TRP A 24 -68.20 54.27 -19.70
N ILE A 25 -68.85 54.58 -20.78
CA ILE A 25 -68.54 55.38 -21.95
C ILE A 25 -68.59 56.87 -21.54
N VAL A 26 -67.65 57.73 -22.01
CA VAL A 26 -67.95 59.11 -22.42
C VAL A 26 -66.97 59.51 -23.56
N VAL A 27 -67.60 60.14 -24.57
CA VAL A 27 -67.20 60.59 -25.87
C VAL A 27 -66.57 62.01 -25.88
N ALA A 28 -65.73 62.25 -26.92
CA ALA A 28 -65.43 63.52 -27.59
C ALA A 28 -64.23 64.34 -27.10
N ALA A 29 -63.24 64.62 -27.93
CA ALA A 29 -63.21 65.68 -28.89
C ALA A 29 -61.90 65.69 -29.69
N ILE A 30 -62.03 65.89 -30.97
CA ILE A 30 -61.03 65.98 -32.00
C ILE A 30 -60.35 67.36 -31.98
N LEU A 31 -58.97 67.34 -32.06
CA LEU A 31 -58.21 68.42 -32.69
C LEU A 31 -56.86 67.91 -33.23
N PRO A 32 -56.54 68.09 -34.52
CA PRO A 32 -55.26 67.66 -35.04
C PRO A 32 -54.21 68.77 -34.85
N VAL A 33 -53.12 68.43 -34.13
CA VAL A 33 -51.90 69.22 -34.17
C VAL A 33 -50.87 68.48 -34.97
N LEU A 34 -50.58 68.98 -36.21
CA LEU A 34 -49.40 68.59 -36.97
C LEU A 34 -48.16 69.02 -36.20
N GLY A 35 -47.53 68.08 -35.55
CA GLY A 35 -46.19 68.19 -34.99
C GLY A 35 -45.23 67.29 -35.85
N CYS A 36 -44.40 67.90 -36.67
CA CYS A 36 -43.24 67.24 -37.30
C CYS A 36 -42.32 66.76 -36.14
N SER A 37 -42.39 65.47 -35.85
CA SER A 37 -41.37 64.84 -35.05
C SER A 37 -40.23 64.42 -35.99
N SER A 38 -39.14 65.17 -35.95
CA SER A 38 -37.85 64.75 -36.48
C SER A 38 -37.40 63.51 -35.71
N GLU A 39 -37.58 62.34 -36.31
CA GLU A 39 -36.92 61.10 -35.84
C GLU A 39 -35.41 61.35 -35.87
N LYS A 40 -34.82 61.54 -34.65
CA LYS A 40 -33.41 61.40 -34.51
C LYS A 40 -33.08 59.91 -34.84
N PRO A 41 -32.07 59.62 -35.66
CA PRO A 41 -31.72 58.28 -35.92
C PRO A 41 -31.36 57.62 -34.54
N ASP A 42 -32.04 56.53 -34.23
CA ASP A 42 -31.81 55.71 -33.07
C ASP A 42 -30.33 55.34 -33.08
N GLN A 43 -29.54 55.98 -32.22
CA GLN A 43 -28.12 55.63 -32.09
C GLN A 43 -28.08 54.26 -31.47
N GLU A 44 -27.78 53.23 -32.29
CA GLU A 44 -27.54 51.88 -31.79
C GLU A 44 -26.63 51.97 -30.54
N PRO A 45 -27.02 51.36 -29.42
CA PRO A 45 -26.23 51.42 -28.19
C PRO A 45 -24.86 50.80 -28.41
N VAL A 46 -23.80 51.59 -28.23
CA VAL A 46 -22.42 51.10 -28.28
C VAL A 46 -21.99 50.63 -26.93
N VAL A 47 -21.74 49.33 -26.82
CA VAL A 47 -21.31 48.72 -25.56
C VAL A 47 -19.78 48.68 -25.50
N THR A 48 -19.21 49.17 -24.38
CA THR A 48 -17.76 49.10 -24.14
C THR A 48 -17.39 47.72 -23.59
N VAL A 49 -16.47 47.02 -24.29
CA VAL A 49 -16.04 45.64 -23.94
C VAL A 49 -14.52 45.55 -23.88
N GLN A 50 -13.99 44.60 -23.12
CA GLN A 50 -12.59 44.23 -23.19
C GLN A 50 -12.44 43.05 -24.17
N ALA A 51 -11.38 43.06 -24.97
CA ALA A 51 -11.11 41.98 -25.91
C ALA A 51 -9.76 41.35 -25.62
N ALA A 52 -9.70 40.01 -25.72
CA ALA A 52 -8.48 39.21 -25.66
C ALA A 52 -8.24 38.52 -27.01
N SER A 53 -6.97 38.37 -27.39
CA SER A 53 -6.60 37.59 -28.57
C SER A 53 -6.72 36.10 -28.27
N VAL A 54 -7.10 35.32 -29.28
CA VAL A 54 -6.98 33.85 -29.21
C VAL A 54 -5.49 33.52 -29.33
N GLU A 55 -4.92 32.94 -28.27
CA GLU A 55 -3.51 32.58 -28.22
C GLU A 55 -3.30 31.12 -28.58
N LYS A 56 -2.25 30.83 -29.34
CA LYS A 56 -1.82 29.46 -29.61
C LYS A 56 -0.70 29.12 -28.65
N THR A 57 -1.04 28.49 -27.56
CA THR A 57 -0.11 28.16 -26.46
C THR A 57 -0.31 26.75 -25.94
N SER A 58 0.52 26.30 -25.00
CA SER A 58 0.32 24.99 -24.33
C SER A 58 -0.60 25.15 -23.15
N ILE A 59 -1.66 24.36 -23.09
CA ILE A 59 -2.56 24.26 -21.95
C ILE A 59 -2.39 22.92 -21.25
N GLN A 60 -2.42 22.93 -19.91
CA GLN A 60 -2.30 21.75 -19.08
C GLN A 60 -3.63 21.48 -18.38
N HIS A 61 -4.04 20.23 -18.37
CA HIS A 61 -5.15 19.80 -17.50
C HIS A 61 -4.59 19.53 -16.12
N THR A 62 -4.76 20.47 -15.21
CA THR A 62 -4.31 20.37 -13.82
C THR A 62 -5.47 20.00 -12.92
N ILE A 63 -5.30 18.92 -12.16
CA ILE A 63 -6.26 18.44 -11.17
C ILE A 63 -5.74 18.84 -9.80
N VAL A 64 -6.49 19.67 -9.10
CA VAL A 64 -6.18 20.11 -7.72
C VAL A 64 -7.06 19.34 -6.75
N THR A 65 -6.44 18.67 -5.78
CA THR A 65 -7.15 17.84 -4.80
C THR A 65 -6.43 17.84 -3.45
N GLU A 66 -7.15 17.52 -2.38
CA GLU A 66 -6.56 17.27 -1.08
C GLU A 66 -6.13 15.82 -0.93
N ALA A 67 -5.06 15.61 -0.18
CA ALA A 67 -4.51 14.29 0.10
C ALA A 67 -3.96 14.20 1.52
N ILE A 68 -3.81 12.98 2.02
CA ILE A 68 -3.17 12.71 3.30
C ILE A 68 -1.86 11.98 3.05
N LEU A 69 -0.81 12.39 3.75
CA LEU A 69 0.50 11.74 3.66
C LEU A 69 0.54 10.42 4.43
N PHE A 70 1.07 9.41 3.77
CA PHE A 70 1.39 8.10 4.33
C PHE A 70 2.88 7.83 4.20
N PRO A 71 3.47 7.00 5.07
CA PRO A 71 4.84 6.56 4.91
C PRO A 71 4.96 5.64 3.67
N ARG A 72 6.16 5.53 3.13
CA ARG A 72 6.44 4.57 2.05
C ARG A 72 6.16 3.12 2.48
N GLN A 73 6.61 2.78 3.68
CA GLN A 73 6.33 1.48 4.32
C GLN A 73 6.10 1.69 5.82
N GLN A 74 5.29 0.82 6.38
CA GLN A 74 5.03 0.80 7.81
C GLN A 74 4.99 -0.65 8.29
N ALA A 75 5.66 -0.92 9.41
CA ALA A 75 5.63 -2.20 10.08
C ALA A 75 5.21 -2.02 11.54
N ALA A 76 4.06 -2.58 11.89
CA ALA A 76 3.68 -2.78 13.28
C ALA A 76 4.31 -4.08 13.76
N ILE A 77 5.30 -4.01 14.64
CA ILE A 77 6.05 -5.15 15.13
C ILE A 77 5.28 -5.78 16.28
N VAL A 78 4.86 -7.01 16.06
CA VAL A 78 4.01 -7.79 16.97
C VAL A 78 4.82 -8.95 17.54
N PRO A 79 4.93 -9.10 18.86
CA PRO A 79 5.56 -10.25 19.48
C PRO A 79 4.82 -11.56 19.15
N LYS A 80 5.57 -12.63 18.94
CA LYS A 80 4.99 -13.98 18.75
C LYS A 80 4.75 -14.73 20.05
N ILE A 81 5.34 -14.25 21.14
CA ILE A 81 5.20 -14.80 22.50
C ILE A 81 4.71 -13.70 23.44
N SER A 82 4.03 -14.11 24.51
CA SER A 82 3.64 -13.20 25.60
C SER A 82 4.68 -13.28 26.70
N ALA A 83 5.41 -12.19 26.95
CA ALA A 83 6.40 -12.11 28.02
C ALA A 83 6.61 -10.63 28.43
N PRO A 84 7.08 -10.35 29.65
CA PRO A 84 7.47 -9.00 30.06
C PRO A 84 8.60 -8.45 29.19
N VAL A 85 8.58 -7.16 28.91
CA VAL A 85 9.69 -6.50 28.22
C VAL A 85 10.87 -6.36 29.17
N GLN A 86 11.96 -7.04 28.89
CA GLN A 86 13.19 -6.91 29.67
C GLN A 86 13.84 -5.54 29.45
N LYS A 87 14.00 -5.15 28.19
CA LYS A 87 14.59 -3.84 27.82
C LYS A 87 14.24 -3.44 26.39
N PHE A 88 14.15 -2.14 26.16
CA PHE A 88 14.20 -1.53 24.84
C PHE A 88 15.60 -0.99 24.55
N LEU A 89 16.11 -1.22 23.36
CA LEU A 89 17.39 -0.68 22.88
C LEU A 89 17.20 0.62 22.09
N VAL A 90 15.95 0.92 21.73
CA VAL A 90 15.56 2.07 20.94
C VAL A 90 14.50 2.92 21.64
N LYS A 91 14.41 4.19 21.24
CA LYS A 91 13.41 5.13 21.74
C LYS A 91 12.53 5.59 20.57
N ARG A 92 11.37 6.19 20.89
CA ARG A 92 10.55 6.88 19.90
C ARG A 92 11.41 7.95 19.19
N GLY A 93 11.39 7.98 17.85
CA GLY A 93 12.23 8.83 17.02
C GLY A 93 13.61 8.27 16.66
N SER A 94 14.03 7.11 17.21
CA SER A 94 15.28 6.47 16.81
C SER A 94 15.20 6.00 15.36
N ALA A 95 16.26 6.22 14.59
CA ALA A 95 16.47 5.55 13.30
C ALA A 95 16.89 4.11 13.54
N VAL A 96 16.38 3.20 12.72
CA VAL A 96 16.65 1.75 12.84
C VAL A 96 16.82 1.13 11.45
N HIS A 97 17.61 0.05 11.40
CA HIS A 97 17.87 -0.72 10.19
C HIS A 97 17.19 -2.08 10.21
N THR A 98 16.97 -2.63 9.02
CA THR A 98 16.44 -3.98 8.85
C THR A 98 17.30 -5.01 9.59
N GLY A 99 16.68 -5.86 10.42
CA GLY A 99 17.37 -6.86 11.25
C GLY A 99 17.92 -6.33 12.58
N GLU A 100 17.91 -5.02 12.82
CA GLU A 100 18.38 -4.41 14.09
C GLU A 100 17.52 -4.86 15.26
N LEU A 101 18.19 -5.16 16.40
CA LEU A 101 17.55 -5.57 17.65
C LEU A 101 16.96 -4.35 18.36
N LEU A 102 15.64 -4.33 18.50
CA LEU A 102 14.88 -3.19 19.05
C LEU A 102 14.52 -3.35 20.52
N ALA A 103 14.14 -4.58 20.89
CA ALA A 103 13.75 -4.92 22.24
C ALA A 103 14.07 -6.39 22.54
N VAL A 104 14.20 -6.70 23.80
CA VAL A 104 14.35 -8.07 24.32
C VAL A 104 13.23 -8.29 25.33
N LEU A 105 12.51 -9.39 25.15
CA LEU A 105 11.53 -9.88 26.12
C LEU A 105 12.21 -10.80 27.13
N GLU A 106 11.62 -10.95 28.32
CA GLU A 106 12.10 -11.92 29.32
C GLU A 106 12.10 -13.33 28.71
N ASN A 107 13.25 -14.00 28.76
CA ASN A 107 13.48 -15.23 28.00
C ASN A 107 14.24 -16.31 28.76
N ARG A 108 14.40 -16.18 30.09
CA ARG A 108 15.19 -17.13 30.91
C ARG A 108 14.67 -18.54 30.78
N ASP A 109 13.36 -18.72 30.86
CA ASP A 109 12.73 -20.05 30.78
C ASP A 109 12.89 -20.64 29.37
N LEU A 110 12.79 -19.80 28.33
CA LEU A 110 13.00 -20.20 26.93
C LEU A 110 14.48 -20.58 26.68
N ALA A 111 15.40 -19.83 27.26
CA ALA A 111 16.83 -20.13 27.15
C ALA A 111 17.17 -21.45 27.85
N ALA A 112 16.59 -21.72 29.03
CA ALA A 112 16.75 -23.01 29.74
C ALA A 112 16.17 -24.16 28.91
N ALA A 113 14.96 -24.00 28.33
CA ALA A 113 14.33 -25.02 27.48
C ALA A 113 15.12 -25.28 26.18
N ALA A 114 15.71 -24.25 25.60
CA ALA A 114 16.58 -24.40 24.42
C ALA A 114 17.87 -25.16 24.79
N GLN A 115 18.47 -24.85 25.93
CA GLN A 115 19.67 -25.57 26.44
C GLN A 115 19.39 -27.03 26.76
N ASP A 116 18.25 -27.33 27.37
CA ASP A 116 17.80 -28.72 27.64
C ASP A 116 17.60 -29.50 26.34
N SER A 117 16.92 -28.90 25.38
CA SER A 117 16.67 -29.50 24.04
C SER A 117 17.98 -29.73 23.30
N LYS A 118 18.95 -28.81 23.44
CA LYS A 118 20.29 -28.95 22.87
C LYS A 118 21.02 -30.14 23.50
N GLY A 119 20.97 -30.28 24.84
CA GLY A 119 21.56 -31.42 25.54
C GLY A 119 20.98 -32.76 25.06
N ALA A 120 19.67 -32.84 24.86
CA ALA A 120 19.02 -34.01 24.30
C ALA A 120 19.43 -34.29 22.85
N TYR A 121 19.63 -33.26 22.02
CA TYR A 121 20.15 -33.40 20.65
C TYR A 121 21.60 -33.92 20.67
N ASP A 122 22.49 -33.32 21.47
CA ASP A 122 23.89 -33.73 21.61
C ASP A 122 24.00 -35.19 22.06
N GLN A 123 23.13 -35.60 23.01
CA GLN A 123 23.06 -37.01 23.46
C GLN A 123 22.61 -37.94 22.33
N ALA A 124 21.57 -37.59 21.60
CA ALA A 124 21.09 -38.41 20.48
C ALA A 124 22.14 -38.50 19.35
N GLN A 125 22.91 -37.44 19.12
CA GLN A 125 24.02 -37.43 18.18
C GLN A 125 25.14 -38.39 18.61
N ALA A 126 25.58 -38.32 19.88
CA ALA A 126 26.58 -39.21 20.42
C ALA A 126 26.13 -40.69 20.36
N THR A 127 24.85 -40.95 20.61
CA THR A 127 24.27 -42.31 20.50
C THR A 127 24.32 -42.79 19.04
N TYR A 128 23.93 -41.95 18.09
CA TYR A 128 24.00 -42.28 16.67
C TYR A 128 25.43 -42.58 16.21
N GLU A 129 26.39 -41.74 16.61
CA GLU A 129 27.82 -41.93 16.33
C GLU A 129 28.35 -43.23 16.93
N THR A 130 28.01 -43.51 18.19
CA THR A 130 28.43 -44.76 18.85
C THR A 130 27.83 -45.99 18.17
N THR A 131 26.52 -45.96 17.84
CA THR A 131 25.87 -47.05 17.11
C THR A 131 26.52 -47.28 15.76
N THR A 132 26.86 -46.20 15.03
CA THR A 132 27.42 -46.27 13.69
C THR A 132 28.87 -46.74 13.70
N ALA A 133 29.71 -46.18 14.60
CA ALA A 133 31.15 -46.37 14.60
C ALA A 133 31.64 -47.55 15.43
N ALA A 134 30.93 -47.95 16.47
CA ALA A 134 31.37 -48.95 17.42
C ALA A 134 30.43 -50.16 17.55
N SER A 135 29.19 -49.96 18.01
CA SER A 135 28.28 -51.06 18.42
C SER A 135 27.96 -52.01 17.25
N LEU A 136 27.56 -51.49 16.10
CA LEU A 136 27.22 -52.29 14.94
C LEU A 136 28.41 -53.04 14.32
N PRO A 137 29.61 -52.42 14.09
CA PRO A 137 30.77 -53.10 13.62
C PRO A 137 31.24 -54.22 14.58
N GLU A 138 31.21 -53.98 15.88
CA GLU A 138 31.58 -54.98 16.90
C GLU A 138 30.63 -56.19 16.87
N GLU A 139 29.33 -55.97 16.82
CA GLU A 139 28.31 -57.02 16.77
C GLU A 139 28.44 -57.88 15.47
N LEU A 140 28.66 -57.23 14.35
CA LEU A 140 28.92 -57.91 13.07
C LEU A 140 30.20 -58.76 13.13
N GLN A 141 31.29 -58.21 13.68
CA GLN A 141 32.56 -58.92 13.79
C GLN A 141 32.42 -60.17 14.70
N LYS A 142 31.67 -60.06 15.82
CA LYS A 142 31.36 -61.18 16.69
C LYS A 142 30.54 -62.24 15.96
N ALA A 143 29.46 -61.85 15.26
CA ALA A 143 28.63 -62.80 14.53
C ALA A 143 29.42 -63.48 13.38
N GLU A 144 30.37 -62.80 12.74
CA GLU A 144 31.25 -63.37 11.71
C GLU A 144 32.20 -64.41 12.37
N ALA A 145 32.79 -64.10 13.51
CA ALA A 145 33.66 -65.03 14.25
C ALA A 145 32.87 -66.29 14.68
N ASP A 146 31.60 -66.14 15.15
CA ASP A 146 30.73 -67.28 15.49
C ASP A 146 30.45 -68.17 14.26
N VAL A 147 30.23 -67.58 13.06
CA VAL A 147 30.08 -68.35 11.80
C VAL A 147 31.37 -69.10 11.48
N GLN A 148 32.51 -68.44 11.56
CA GLN A 148 33.79 -69.06 11.28
C GLN A 148 34.07 -70.28 12.23
N GLN A 149 33.81 -70.10 13.53
CA GLN A 149 33.93 -71.13 14.53
C GLN A 149 33.01 -72.31 14.25
N ALA A 150 31.72 -72.05 13.96
CA ALA A 150 30.76 -73.09 13.62
C ALA A 150 31.06 -73.80 12.33
N GLN A 151 31.61 -73.10 11.31
CA GLN A 151 32.10 -73.70 10.06
C GLN A 151 33.25 -74.66 10.31
N GLN A 152 34.25 -74.25 11.09
CA GLN A 152 35.39 -75.14 11.42
C GLN A 152 34.92 -76.39 12.16
N ALA A 153 33.97 -76.25 13.09
CA ALA A 153 33.40 -77.40 13.83
C ALA A 153 32.62 -78.33 12.85
N LEU A 154 31.86 -77.77 11.92
CA LEU A 154 31.17 -78.56 10.90
C LEU A 154 32.11 -79.31 10.00
N ASP A 155 33.16 -78.65 9.50
CA ASP A 155 34.20 -79.28 8.66
C ASP A 155 34.92 -80.44 9.39
N ALA A 156 35.22 -80.26 10.67
CA ALA A 156 35.83 -81.30 11.50
C ALA A 156 34.90 -82.51 11.65
N GLN A 157 33.63 -82.27 12.02
CA GLN A 157 32.64 -83.34 12.21
C GLN A 157 32.27 -84.02 10.89
N GLN A 158 32.28 -83.31 9.80
CA GLN A 158 32.08 -83.87 8.44
C GLN A 158 33.18 -84.84 8.05
N LYS A 159 34.45 -84.50 8.31
CA LYS A 159 35.59 -85.40 8.08
C LYS A 159 35.52 -86.64 8.93
N VAL A 160 35.18 -86.48 10.21
CA VAL A 160 35.00 -87.64 11.15
C VAL A 160 33.88 -88.53 10.65
N PHE A 161 32.74 -87.96 10.27
CA PHE A 161 31.60 -88.74 9.77
C PHE A 161 31.93 -89.49 8.48
N GLN A 162 32.60 -88.83 7.53
CA GLN A 162 33.07 -89.44 6.27
C GLN A 162 34.03 -90.63 6.52
N SER A 163 35.03 -90.39 7.36
CA SER A 163 35.99 -91.47 7.72
C SER A 163 35.29 -92.64 8.41
N ARG A 164 34.37 -92.37 9.33
CA ARG A 164 33.59 -93.39 10.01
C ARG A 164 32.64 -94.17 9.08
N GLN A 165 32.07 -93.47 8.06
CA GLN A 165 31.27 -94.09 7.02
C GLN A 165 32.14 -95.08 6.16
N GLU A 166 33.30 -94.66 5.74
CA GLU A 166 34.26 -95.52 4.97
C GLU A 166 34.66 -96.75 5.74
N LEU A 167 35.02 -96.63 7.08
CA LEU A 167 35.30 -97.72 7.92
C LEU A 167 34.13 -98.67 8.17
N PHE A 168 32.94 -98.13 8.28
CA PHE A 168 31.73 -98.97 8.37
C PHE A 168 31.46 -99.77 7.13
N ASP A 169 31.61 -99.16 6.01
CA ASP A 169 31.42 -99.80 4.68
C ASP A 169 32.42 -100.90 4.44
N GLN A 170 33.62 -100.82 5.09
CA GLN A 170 34.69 -101.87 5.09
C GLN A 170 34.44 -102.92 6.19
N GLY A 171 33.37 -102.81 6.99
CA GLY A 171 33.05 -103.74 8.12
C GLY A 171 33.89 -103.53 9.35
N ALA A 172 34.76 -102.50 9.47
CA ALA A 172 35.68 -102.24 10.55
C ALA A 172 35.15 -101.39 11.72
N LEU A 173 33.90 -100.90 11.58
CA LEU A 173 33.27 -99.99 12.59
C LEU A 173 31.86 -100.45 12.99
N PRO A 174 31.48 -100.44 14.26
CA PRO A 174 30.14 -100.78 14.71
C PRO A 174 29.12 -99.66 14.29
N ARG A 175 27.90 -100.08 13.97
CA ARG A 175 26.79 -99.16 13.52
C ARG A 175 26.52 -98.06 14.52
N LYS A 176 26.60 -98.36 15.84
CA LYS A 176 26.37 -97.40 16.90
C LYS A 176 27.30 -96.18 16.81
N GLU A 177 28.58 -96.37 16.43
CA GLU A 177 29.57 -95.30 16.32
C GLU A 177 29.36 -94.46 15.08
N LEU A 178 28.90 -95.05 13.95
CA LEU A 178 28.51 -94.31 12.77
C LEU A 178 27.29 -93.47 13.08
N ASP A 179 26.22 -94.03 13.69
CA ASP A 179 25.03 -93.33 14.05
C ASP A 179 25.35 -92.15 14.99
N GLN A 180 26.26 -92.33 15.96
CA GLN A 180 26.73 -91.19 16.82
C GLN A 180 27.38 -90.09 15.99
N SER A 181 28.31 -90.46 15.09
CA SER A 181 28.96 -89.44 14.29
C SER A 181 28.03 -88.70 13.32
N ARG A 182 26.98 -89.35 12.88
CA ARG A 182 25.89 -88.72 12.10
C ARG A 182 25.13 -87.69 12.95
N VAL A 183 24.85 -88.02 14.21
CA VAL A 183 24.20 -87.07 15.15
C VAL A 183 25.10 -85.87 15.39
N ASP A 184 26.42 -86.09 15.65
CA ASP A 184 27.38 -85.04 15.92
C ASP A 184 27.58 -84.13 14.71
N PHE A 185 27.66 -84.71 13.48
CA PHE A 185 27.72 -83.96 12.21
C PHE A 185 26.42 -83.13 11.99
N THR A 186 25.23 -83.75 12.27
CA THR A 186 23.94 -83.03 12.11
C THR A 186 23.84 -81.89 13.11
N GLN A 187 24.32 -82.08 14.33
CA GLN A 187 24.33 -81.03 15.36
C GLN A 187 25.28 -79.87 14.93
N ALA A 188 26.49 -80.17 14.47
CA ALA A 188 27.42 -79.13 13.97
C ALA A 188 26.85 -78.39 12.75
N ARG A 189 26.19 -79.12 11.83
CA ARG A 189 25.51 -78.49 10.68
C ARG A 189 24.40 -77.56 11.08
N ASN A 190 23.57 -77.92 12.08
CA ASN A 190 22.53 -77.09 12.59
C ASN A 190 23.09 -75.84 13.29
N GLN A 191 24.18 -75.96 14.08
CA GLN A 191 24.85 -74.83 14.73
C GLN A 191 25.40 -73.83 13.68
N PHE A 192 26.05 -74.31 12.64
CA PHE A 192 26.50 -73.46 11.52
C PHE A 192 25.35 -72.76 10.85
N ALA A 193 24.26 -73.49 10.57
CA ALA A 193 23.07 -72.87 9.92
C ALA A 193 22.43 -71.77 10.78
N ILE A 194 22.43 -71.95 12.11
CA ILE A 194 21.92 -70.92 13.07
C ILE A 194 22.83 -69.71 13.07
N ALA A 195 24.17 -69.91 13.24
CA ALA A 195 25.13 -68.82 13.25
C ALA A 195 25.09 -68.01 11.94
N LYS A 196 25.08 -68.74 10.81
CA LYS A 196 24.96 -68.08 9.50
C LYS A 196 23.71 -67.28 9.34
N LYS A 197 22.54 -67.83 9.72
CA LYS A 197 21.27 -67.08 9.65
C LYS A 197 21.29 -65.85 10.51
N HIS A 198 21.91 -65.92 11.72
CA HIS A 198 22.06 -64.76 12.61
C HIS A 198 22.91 -63.66 11.95
N TYR A 199 24.09 -64.03 11.41
CA TYR A 199 24.95 -63.09 10.69
C TYR A 199 24.24 -62.47 9.48
N ASP A 200 23.59 -63.28 8.64
CA ASP A 200 22.83 -62.80 7.43
C ASP A 200 21.69 -61.86 7.86
N ALA A 201 21.01 -62.10 8.96
CA ALA A 201 19.95 -61.25 9.49
C ALA A 201 20.50 -59.91 9.98
N LEU A 202 21.63 -59.92 10.68
CA LEU A 202 22.32 -58.68 11.13
C LEU A 202 22.78 -57.84 9.92
N MET A 203 23.37 -58.48 8.91
CA MET A 203 23.86 -57.81 7.68
C MET A 203 22.74 -57.18 6.88
N SER A 204 21.63 -57.87 6.70
CA SER A 204 20.59 -57.46 5.76
C SER A 204 19.53 -56.55 6.37
N ILE A 205 19.02 -56.86 7.56
CA ILE A 205 17.85 -56.19 8.16
C ILE A 205 18.24 -55.47 9.44
N GLY A 206 18.99 -56.12 10.35
CA GLY A 206 19.33 -55.60 11.68
C GLY A 206 20.08 -54.28 11.60
N LYS A 207 21.14 -54.23 10.79
CA LYS A 207 21.96 -53.02 10.56
C LYS A 207 21.10 -51.83 10.05
N GLN A 208 20.26 -52.08 9.05
CA GLN A 208 19.44 -51.03 8.48
C GLN A 208 18.41 -50.47 9.47
N GLN A 209 17.75 -51.32 10.23
CA GLN A 209 16.71 -50.92 11.16
C GLN A 209 17.29 -50.18 12.38
N GLU A 210 18.43 -50.64 12.88
CA GLU A 210 19.09 -49.99 14.01
C GLU A 210 19.63 -48.59 13.63
N LEU A 211 20.32 -48.48 12.49
CA LEU A 211 20.74 -47.19 11.94
C LEU A 211 19.56 -46.24 11.68
N LYS A 212 18.47 -46.77 11.14
CA LYS A 212 17.26 -45.98 10.88
C LYS A 212 16.61 -45.52 12.18
N ALA A 213 16.58 -46.36 13.22
CA ALA A 213 16.05 -46.02 14.52
C ALA A 213 16.90 -44.91 15.20
N ALA A 214 18.24 -45.08 15.20
CA ALA A 214 19.15 -44.08 15.76
C ALA A 214 19.10 -42.74 15.00
N ALA A 215 19.05 -42.79 13.65
CA ALA A 215 18.88 -41.62 12.83
C ALA A 215 17.51 -40.91 13.07
N GLY A 216 16.45 -41.70 13.23
CA GLY A 216 15.11 -41.15 13.55
C GLY A 216 15.09 -40.45 14.90
N GLN A 217 15.79 -41.01 15.89
CA GLN A 217 15.92 -40.40 17.23
C GLN A 217 16.72 -39.08 17.18
N LEU A 218 17.83 -39.07 16.43
CA LEU A 218 18.64 -37.87 16.19
C LEU A 218 17.82 -36.78 15.54
N GLU A 219 17.10 -37.08 14.43
CA GLU A 219 16.30 -36.11 13.74
C GLU A 219 15.13 -35.58 14.59
N SER A 220 14.50 -36.43 15.38
CA SER A 220 13.47 -36.01 16.35
C SER A 220 14.03 -35.05 17.41
N ALA A 221 15.19 -35.35 18.00
CA ALA A 221 15.85 -34.49 18.96
C ALA A 221 16.29 -33.16 18.36
N LYS A 222 16.83 -33.19 17.14
CA LYS A 222 17.16 -31.99 16.35
C LYS A 222 15.95 -31.12 16.11
N GLY A 223 14.81 -31.69 15.71
CA GLY A 223 13.57 -30.96 15.49
C GLY A 223 13.09 -30.24 16.78
N LYS A 224 13.21 -30.91 17.93
CA LYS A 224 12.87 -30.29 19.22
C LYS A 224 13.81 -29.15 19.59
N TYR A 225 15.12 -29.34 19.39
CA TYR A 225 16.10 -28.28 19.62
C TYR A 225 15.85 -27.05 18.74
N LEU A 226 15.65 -27.22 17.41
CA LEU A 226 15.36 -26.13 16.50
C LEU A 226 14.03 -25.41 16.84
N GLY A 227 13.03 -26.15 17.32
CA GLY A 227 11.78 -25.57 17.79
C GLY A 227 11.97 -24.71 19.05
N ALA A 228 12.75 -25.18 20.03
CA ALA A 228 13.06 -24.43 21.24
C ALA A 228 13.94 -23.20 20.96
N GLU A 229 14.92 -23.33 20.06
CA GLU A 229 15.76 -22.21 19.60
C GLU A 229 14.93 -21.13 18.88
N ALA A 230 13.98 -21.54 18.02
CA ALA A 230 13.06 -20.60 17.37
C ALA A 230 12.17 -19.86 18.38
N GLN A 231 11.68 -20.56 19.41
CA GLN A 231 10.91 -19.92 20.50
C GLN A 231 11.75 -18.91 21.29
N LEU A 232 13.01 -19.27 21.60
CA LEU A 232 13.94 -18.32 22.21
C LEU A 232 14.19 -17.11 21.30
N GLY A 233 14.34 -17.32 19.98
CA GLY A 233 14.51 -16.26 19.01
C GLY A 233 13.31 -15.30 18.95
N TYR A 234 12.11 -15.74 19.30
CA TYR A 234 10.93 -14.87 19.36
C TYR A 234 10.97 -13.86 20.53
N SER A 235 11.87 -14.03 21.49
CA SER A 235 12.11 -13.03 22.52
C SER A 235 12.91 -11.83 22.03
N GLU A 236 13.61 -11.95 20.91
CA GLU A 236 14.37 -10.89 20.27
C GLU A 236 13.52 -10.18 19.24
N ILE A 237 13.13 -8.96 19.52
CA ILE A 237 12.30 -8.15 18.66
C ILE A 237 13.18 -7.34 17.71
N ARG A 238 13.12 -7.65 16.41
CA ARG A 238 13.95 -7.03 15.37
C ARG A 238 13.10 -6.27 14.36
N SER A 239 13.71 -5.23 13.74
CA SER A 239 13.04 -4.46 12.69
C SER A 239 12.99 -5.23 11.36
N PRO A 240 11.81 -5.33 10.72
CA PRO A 240 11.69 -5.91 9.38
C PRO A 240 12.03 -4.93 8.25
N ILE A 241 12.11 -3.62 8.53
CA ILE A 241 12.34 -2.55 7.56
C ILE A 241 13.31 -1.50 8.12
N ASP A 242 13.92 -0.73 7.23
CA ASP A 242 14.62 0.50 7.59
C ASP A 242 13.61 1.62 7.88
N GLY A 243 13.88 2.48 8.85
CA GLY A 243 13.00 3.59 9.16
C GLY A 243 13.19 4.18 10.55
N TYR A 244 12.11 4.76 11.07
CA TYR A 244 12.09 5.42 12.37
C TYR A 244 11.02 4.81 13.27
N ILE A 245 11.34 4.69 14.57
CA ILE A 245 10.37 4.28 15.59
C ILE A 245 9.36 5.42 15.79
N THR A 246 8.13 5.19 15.38
CA THR A 246 7.05 6.20 15.53
C THR A 246 6.22 5.99 16.77
N ASP A 247 6.06 4.76 17.20
CA ASP A 247 5.31 4.44 18.42
C ASP A 247 5.96 3.33 19.24
N ARG A 248 5.87 3.48 20.56
CA ARG A 248 6.32 2.54 21.59
C ARG A 248 5.42 2.68 22.81
N PRO A 249 4.29 1.96 22.84
CA PRO A 249 3.28 2.11 23.90
C PRO A 249 3.70 1.54 25.24
N LEU A 250 4.63 0.55 25.27
CA LEU A 250 5.01 -0.15 26.49
C LEU A 250 6.34 0.34 27.09
N TYR A 251 6.50 0.09 28.39
CA TYR A 251 7.71 0.36 29.15
C TYR A 251 8.40 -0.96 29.58
N PRO A 252 9.71 -0.92 29.92
CA PRO A 252 10.39 -2.07 30.52
C PRO A 252 9.65 -2.57 31.77
N GLY A 253 9.48 -3.89 31.87
CA GLY A 253 8.72 -4.55 32.93
C GLY A 253 7.24 -4.79 32.61
N GLU A 254 6.68 -4.15 31.62
CA GLU A 254 5.30 -4.37 31.20
C GLU A 254 5.16 -5.63 30.31
N MET A 255 3.99 -6.26 30.35
CA MET A 255 3.69 -7.46 29.59
C MET A 255 3.44 -7.13 28.12
N ALA A 256 4.28 -7.62 27.24
CA ALA A 256 4.03 -7.64 25.81
C ALA A 256 3.16 -8.86 25.47
N ALA A 257 1.93 -8.63 25.05
CA ALA A 257 1.02 -9.71 24.65
C ALA A 257 1.27 -10.12 23.19
N ALA A 258 1.27 -11.42 22.92
CA ALA A 258 1.32 -11.93 21.55
C ALA A 258 0.13 -11.39 20.73
N GLY A 259 0.39 -10.95 19.51
CA GLY A 259 -0.63 -10.39 18.63
C GLY A 259 -0.91 -8.89 18.80
N THR A 260 -0.33 -8.22 19.82
CA THR A 260 -0.48 -6.78 20.05
C THR A 260 0.77 -6.02 19.60
N PRO A 261 0.66 -4.90 18.87
CA PRO A 261 1.81 -4.11 18.43
C PRO A 261 2.66 -3.62 19.62
N LEU A 262 3.95 -3.94 19.59
CA LEU A 262 4.94 -3.53 20.58
C LEU A 262 5.67 -2.27 20.16
N LEU A 263 5.96 -2.15 18.87
CA LEU A 263 6.67 -1.03 18.24
C LEU A 263 6.09 -0.81 16.86
N THR A 264 6.10 0.45 16.41
CA THR A 264 5.80 0.79 15.02
C THR A 264 7.00 1.45 14.38
N VAL A 265 7.45 0.90 13.26
CA VAL A 265 8.51 1.46 12.42
C VAL A 265 7.90 1.99 11.14
N MET A 266 8.30 3.18 10.71
CA MET A 266 7.87 3.80 9.45
C MET A 266 9.08 4.20 8.62
N ASP A 267 9.10 3.80 7.35
CA ASP A 267 10.02 4.36 6.35
C ASP A 267 9.42 5.67 5.83
N ILE A 268 10.08 6.77 6.17
CA ILE A 268 9.73 8.13 5.76
C ILE A 268 10.74 8.73 4.78
N SER A 269 11.57 7.94 4.14
CA SER A 269 12.53 8.37 3.10
C SER A 269 11.83 8.98 1.88
N SER A 270 10.64 8.48 1.55
CA SER A 270 9.65 9.09 0.69
C SER A 270 8.28 9.02 1.35
N VAL A 271 7.36 9.87 0.92
CA VAL A 271 5.98 9.89 1.39
C VAL A 271 5.03 9.67 0.23
N ILE A 272 3.91 9.03 0.53
CA ILE A 272 2.84 8.78 -0.43
C ILE A 272 1.64 9.63 -0.03
N ALA A 273 1.30 10.61 -0.85
CA ALA A 273 0.07 11.36 -0.70
C ALA A 273 -1.07 10.57 -1.37
N LYS A 274 -2.05 10.15 -0.58
CA LYS A 274 -3.24 9.44 -1.06
C LYS A 274 -4.37 10.43 -1.23
N ALA A 275 -4.86 10.56 -2.45
CA ALA A 275 -5.95 11.43 -2.84
C ALA A 275 -7.13 10.63 -3.37
N HIS A 276 -8.34 11.14 -3.16
CA HIS A 276 -9.57 10.60 -3.73
C HIS A 276 -10.07 11.57 -4.80
N ILE A 277 -9.94 11.19 -6.05
CA ILE A 277 -10.22 12.04 -7.22
C ILE A 277 -11.51 11.57 -7.88
N PRO A 278 -12.43 12.49 -8.27
CA PRO A 278 -13.63 12.13 -9.02
C PRO A 278 -13.30 11.33 -10.28
N GLN A 279 -14.15 10.36 -10.64
CA GLN A 279 -13.93 9.44 -11.76
C GLN A 279 -13.61 10.16 -13.07
N ASN A 280 -14.30 11.27 -13.36
CA ASN A 280 -14.11 12.01 -14.60
C ASN A 280 -12.71 12.60 -14.73
N ASP A 281 -12.16 13.12 -13.64
CA ASP A 281 -10.82 13.71 -13.60
C ASP A 281 -9.75 12.61 -13.56
N ALA A 282 -9.99 11.55 -12.80
CA ALA A 282 -9.08 10.41 -12.69
C ALA A 282 -8.89 9.67 -14.02
N ALA A 283 -9.89 9.69 -14.92
CA ALA A 283 -9.80 9.06 -16.25
C ALA A 283 -8.69 9.67 -17.14
N ALA A 284 -8.28 10.91 -16.85
CA ALA A 284 -7.20 11.59 -17.59
C ALA A 284 -5.81 11.29 -16.98
N LEU A 285 -5.74 10.77 -15.75
CA LEU A 285 -4.49 10.50 -15.04
C LEU A 285 -3.87 9.16 -15.43
N LYS A 286 -2.53 9.15 -15.47
CA LYS A 286 -1.73 7.94 -15.72
C LYS A 286 -0.62 7.81 -14.69
N VAL A 287 -0.20 6.58 -14.45
CA VAL A 287 1.01 6.30 -13.68
C VAL A 287 2.21 6.95 -14.37
N GLY A 288 2.99 7.72 -13.62
CA GLY A 288 4.12 8.50 -14.11
C GLY A 288 3.83 9.98 -14.33
N ASP A 289 2.57 10.42 -14.28
CA ASP A 289 2.22 11.83 -14.39
C ASP A 289 2.88 12.63 -13.26
N LYS A 290 3.34 13.81 -13.62
CA LYS A 290 4.02 14.72 -12.70
C LYS A 290 3.01 15.60 -11.98
N GLY A 291 3.42 16.10 -10.84
CA GLY A 291 2.65 17.06 -10.08
C GLY A 291 3.49 17.71 -9.01
N THR A 292 2.87 18.61 -8.29
CA THR A 292 3.44 19.28 -7.13
C THR A 292 2.55 19.08 -5.92
N MET A 293 3.16 19.05 -4.77
CA MET A 293 2.50 18.92 -3.47
C MET A 293 2.80 20.15 -2.63
N THR A 294 1.79 20.85 -2.20
CA THR A 294 1.89 21.97 -1.26
C THR A 294 1.57 21.47 0.14
N VAL A 295 2.53 21.68 1.04
CA VAL A 295 2.43 21.23 2.44
C VAL A 295 2.33 22.45 3.36
N PRO A 296 1.36 22.51 4.27
CA PRO A 296 1.26 23.61 5.22
C PRO A 296 2.55 23.81 6.01
N GLY A 297 3.08 25.03 5.98
CA GLY A 297 4.34 25.39 6.68
C GLY A 297 5.62 25.14 5.89
N ILE A 298 5.55 24.68 4.64
CA ILE A 298 6.67 24.58 3.69
C ILE A 298 6.38 25.55 2.54
N ALA A 299 7.31 26.49 2.29
CA ALA A 299 7.09 27.55 1.32
C ALA A 299 7.10 27.04 -0.13
N ASP A 300 8.02 26.11 -0.44
CA ASP A 300 8.20 25.62 -1.81
C ASP A 300 7.35 24.36 -2.06
N PRO A 301 6.63 24.30 -3.18
CA PRO A 301 5.94 23.08 -3.60
C PRO A 301 6.95 21.96 -3.85
N ILE A 302 6.57 20.75 -3.47
CA ILE A 302 7.41 19.55 -3.57
C ILE A 302 7.01 18.75 -4.81
N ASP A 303 7.99 18.52 -5.67
CA ASP A 303 7.80 17.74 -6.88
C ASP A 303 7.65 16.25 -6.57
N GLY A 304 6.80 15.59 -7.35
CA GLY A 304 6.60 14.16 -7.27
C GLY A 304 5.92 13.60 -8.52
N LYS A 305 5.50 12.37 -8.42
CA LYS A 305 4.84 11.65 -9.53
C LYS A 305 3.72 10.74 -9.02
N VAL A 306 2.76 10.51 -9.88
CA VAL A 306 1.72 9.51 -9.66
C VAL A 306 2.33 8.11 -9.78
N THR A 307 2.18 7.28 -8.75
CA THR A 307 2.69 5.90 -8.71
C THR A 307 1.58 4.87 -8.85
N VAL A 308 0.37 5.20 -8.39
CA VAL A 308 -0.79 4.31 -8.48
C VAL A 308 -2.02 5.13 -8.85
N VAL A 309 -2.79 4.63 -9.80
CA VAL A 309 -4.17 5.02 -10.06
C VAL A 309 -4.99 3.75 -9.81
N SER A 310 -5.86 3.76 -8.82
CA SER A 310 -6.65 2.58 -8.45
C SER A 310 -7.51 2.11 -9.63
N PRO A 311 -7.52 0.80 -9.94
CA PRO A 311 -8.40 0.26 -10.97
C PRO A 311 -9.86 0.15 -10.49
N ALA A 312 -10.10 0.33 -9.18
CA ALA A 312 -11.42 0.25 -8.57
C ALA A 312 -11.89 1.62 -8.09
N LEU A 313 -13.18 1.85 -8.24
CA LEU A 313 -13.89 3.01 -7.67
C LEU A 313 -14.32 2.70 -6.24
N ASP A 314 -14.29 3.69 -5.38
CA ASP A 314 -15.00 3.63 -4.10
C ASP A 314 -16.51 3.78 -4.38
N PRO A 315 -17.32 2.73 -4.08
CA PRO A 315 -18.73 2.75 -4.40
C PRO A 315 -19.54 3.82 -3.62
N ASN A 316 -19.02 4.31 -2.50
CA ASN A 316 -19.70 5.27 -1.65
C ASN A 316 -19.46 6.73 -2.11
N SER A 317 -18.30 7.01 -2.66
CA SER A 317 -17.88 8.37 -3.04
C SER A 317 -17.73 8.59 -4.54
N THR A 318 -17.80 7.55 -5.36
CA THR A 318 -17.58 7.57 -6.82
C THR A 318 -16.21 8.17 -7.17
N THR A 319 -15.21 7.99 -6.29
CA THR A 319 -13.86 8.48 -6.48
C THR A 319 -12.86 7.35 -6.76
N VAL A 320 -11.76 7.69 -7.38
CA VAL A 320 -10.60 6.82 -7.60
C VAL A 320 -9.50 7.22 -6.62
N GLU A 321 -8.94 6.26 -5.91
CA GLU A 321 -7.76 6.50 -5.07
C GLU A 321 -6.52 6.62 -5.95
N VAL A 322 -5.80 7.72 -5.80
CA VAL A 322 -4.56 8.02 -6.53
C VAL A 322 -3.44 8.23 -5.52
N TRP A 323 -2.30 7.59 -5.79
CA TRP A 323 -1.09 7.72 -4.97
C TRP A 323 -0.06 8.56 -5.67
N PHE A 324 0.36 9.59 -4.99
CA PHE A 324 1.41 10.50 -5.44
C PHE A 324 2.61 10.36 -4.51
N GLU A 325 3.77 10.01 -5.07
CA GLU A 325 5.01 9.81 -4.32
C GLU A 325 5.93 11.02 -4.45
N ALA A 326 6.39 11.51 -3.32
CA ALA A 326 7.38 12.57 -3.21
C ALA A 326 8.54 12.14 -2.32
N LYS A 327 9.77 12.54 -2.66
CA LYS A 327 10.97 12.29 -1.85
C LYS A 327 10.97 13.16 -0.60
N ASN A 328 11.50 12.63 0.49
CA ASN A 328 11.57 13.31 1.78
C ASN A 328 13.00 13.28 2.39
N PRO A 329 14.01 13.86 1.72
CA PRO A 329 15.40 13.75 2.15
C PRO A 329 15.67 14.43 3.49
N SER A 330 14.93 15.47 3.83
CA SER A 330 15.06 16.21 5.10
C SER A 330 14.19 15.63 6.23
N HIS A 331 13.37 14.58 5.95
CA HIS A 331 12.41 13.98 6.88
C HIS A 331 11.42 15.00 7.49
N SER A 332 11.22 16.14 6.81
CA SER A 332 10.31 17.21 7.23
C SER A 332 8.84 16.86 6.97
N LEU A 333 8.58 16.01 5.97
CA LEU A 333 7.24 15.54 5.63
C LEU A 333 6.84 14.44 6.61
N LYS A 334 5.79 14.70 7.37
CA LYS A 334 5.29 13.78 8.40
C LYS A 334 4.06 13.04 7.90
N PRO A 335 4.02 11.70 7.95
CA PRO A 335 2.78 10.96 7.72
C PRO A 335 1.65 11.45 8.60
N GLY A 336 0.42 11.46 8.05
CA GLY A 336 -0.76 12.02 8.70
C GLY A 336 -1.03 13.50 8.40
N THR A 337 -0.11 14.21 7.73
CA THR A 337 -0.32 15.60 7.32
C THR A 337 -1.27 15.66 6.13
N SER A 338 -2.25 16.59 6.17
CA SER A 338 -3.08 16.95 5.01
C SER A 338 -2.32 17.90 4.10
N VAL A 339 -2.37 17.65 2.80
CA VAL A 339 -1.62 18.38 1.78
C VAL A 339 -2.49 18.63 0.56
N GLN A 340 -2.16 19.64 -0.24
CA GLN A 340 -2.81 19.89 -1.51
C GLN A 340 -1.92 19.39 -2.65
N LEU A 341 -2.50 18.59 -3.54
CA LEU A 341 -1.85 18.10 -4.76
C LEU A 341 -2.32 18.89 -5.97
N SER A 342 -1.40 19.21 -6.86
CA SER A 342 -1.65 19.73 -8.19
C SER A 342 -1.05 18.75 -9.20
N LEU A 343 -1.89 17.92 -9.81
CA LEU A 343 -1.49 16.85 -10.74
C LEU A 343 -1.68 17.29 -12.19
N THR A 344 -0.68 17.14 -13.03
CA THR A 344 -0.76 17.44 -14.46
C THR A 344 -1.14 16.17 -15.22
N ALA A 345 -2.43 16.06 -15.58
CA ALA A 345 -2.96 14.87 -16.24
C ALA A 345 -2.68 14.86 -17.75
N GLN A 346 -2.77 16.00 -18.40
CA GLN A 346 -2.56 16.13 -19.84
C GLN A 346 -1.96 17.49 -20.18
N THR A 347 -1.05 17.52 -21.13
CA THR A 347 -0.52 18.75 -21.73
C THR A 347 -0.82 18.73 -23.22
N VAL A 348 -1.59 19.70 -23.71
CA VAL A 348 -1.86 19.89 -25.13
C VAL A 348 -1.01 21.07 -25.62
N LYS A 349 -0.10 20.78 -26.54
CA LYS A 349 0.70 21.80 -27.21
C LYS A 349 -0.10 22.44 -28.35
N ASP A 350 0.19 23.68 -28.66
CA ASP A 350 -0.45 24.40 -29.76
C ASP A 350 -1.99 24.50 -29.65
N ALA A 351 -2.54 24.54 -28.46
CA ALA A 351 -3.96 24.71 -28.20
C ALA A 351 -4.38 26.17 -28.45
N LEU A 352 -5.58 26.36 -28.97
CA LEU A 352 -6.21 27.68 -29.02
C LEU A 352 -6.83 27.98 -27.68
N VAL A 353 -6.30 28.98 -26.99
CA VAL A 353 -6.67 29.30 -25.61
C VAL A 353 -7.29 30.68 -25.54
N VAL A 354 -8.35 30.79 -24.75
CA VAL A 354 -9.04 32.05 -24.47
C VAL A 354 -9.23 32.18 -22.94
N PRO A 355 -9.36 33.41 -22.41
CA PRO A 355 -9.76 33.57 -21.01
C PRO A 355 -11.12 32.91 -20.74
N ALA A 356 -11.25 32.24 -19.59
CA ALA A 356 -12.50 31.58 -19.20
C ALA A 356 -13.69 32.55 -19.14
N SER A 357 -13.43 33.83 -18.85
CA SER A 357 -14.43 34.91 -18.84
C SER A 357 -15.00 35.23 -20.25
N SER A 358 -14.30 34.80 -21.32
CA SER A 358 -14.78 34.97 -22.70
C SER A 358 -15.85 33.97 -23.13
N VAL A 359 -15.98 32.87 -22.35
CA VAL A 359 -16.94 31.82 -22.66
C VAL A 359 -18.27 32.13 -22.03
N ILE A 360 -19.31 32.23 -22.85
CA ILE A 360 -20.70 32.45 -22.43
C ILE A 360 -21.56 31.22 -22.75
N THR A 361 -22.71 31.14 -22.12
CA THR A 361 -23.74 30.16 -22.47
C THR A 361 -24.78 30.84 -23.36
N ALA A 362 -24.97 30.35 -24.59
CA ALA A 362 -25.98 30.83 -25.49
C ALA A 362 -27.41 30.51 -24.99
N ALA A 363 -28.42 31.10 -25.59
CA ALA A 363 -29.83 30.93 -25.20
C ALA A 363 -30.32 29.46 -25.31
N ASP A 364 -29.70 28.68 -26.19
CA ASP A 364 -29.96 27.25 -26.35
C ASP A 364 -29.18 26.34 -25.41
N GLY A 365 -28.40 26.93 -24.45
CA GLY A 365 -27.58 26.19 -23.50
C GLY A 365 -26.23 25.76 -24.05
N THR A 366 -25.86 26.06 -25.28
CA THR A 366 -24.57 25.72 -25.87
C THR A 366 -23.48 26.74 -25.48
N PRO A 367 -22.20 26.29 -25.30
CA PRO A 367 -21.11 27.22 -25.08
C PRO A 367 -20.81 28.05 -26.34
N ALA A 368 -20.62 29.33 -26.13
CA ALA A 368 -20.33 30.29 -27.20
C ALA A 368 -19.31 31.34 -26.77
N VAL A 369 -18.70 32.01 -27.73
CA VAL A 369 -17.85 33.19 -27.54
C VAL A 369 -18.35 34.34 -28.38
N MET A 370 -18.09 35.58 -27.96
CA MET A 370 -18.38 36.78 -28.77
C MET A 370 -17.11 37.17 -29.50
N LEU A 371 -17.11 37.00 -30.83
CA LEU A 371 -16.01 37.42 -31.69
C LEU A 371 -16.13 38.90 -31.99
N VAL A 372 -14.99 39.58 -32.01
CA VAL A 372 -14.89 40.97 -32.45
C VAL A 372 -14.77 41.01 -33.98
N GLY A 373 -15.86 41.37 -34.67
CA GLY A 373 -15.86 41.50 -36.11
C GLY A 373 -15.07 42.71 -36.61
N SER A 374 -14.58 42.63 -37.85
CA SER A 374 -13.94 43.75 -38.54
C SER A 374 -14.90 44.93 -38.83
N ASP A 375 -16.20 44.68 -38.68
CA ASP A 375 -17.28 45.66 -38.79
C ASP A 375 -17.55 46.45 -37.49
N GLY A 376 -16.73 46.18 -36.43
CA GLY A 376 -16.90 46.80 -35.11
C GLY A 376 -18.11 46.28 -34.32
N ARG A 377 -18.60 45.09 -34.67
CA ARG A 377 -19.70 44.40 -33.98
C ARG A 377 -19.23 43.11 -33.33
N ALA A 378 -19.91 42.72 -32.28
CA ALA A 378 -19.70 41.44 -31.62
C ALA A 378 -20.58 40.37 -32.27
N HIS A 379 -19.98 39.30 -32.74
CA HIS A 379 -20.66 38.16 -33.35
C HIS A 379 -20.61 36.96 -32.42
N GLN A 380 -21.77 36.41 -32.08
CA GLN A 380 -21.85 35.19 -31.29
C GLN A 380 -21.47 33.99 -32.16
N ASN A 381 -20.48 33.24 -31.69
CA ASN A 381 -20.07 31.99 -32.33
C ASN A 381 -20.10 30.84 -31.36
N THR A 382 -20.78 29.75 -31.74
CA THR A 382 -20.82 28.50 -30.94
C THR A 382 -19.45 27.85 -30.99
N VAL A 383 -18.97 27.42 -29.85
CA VAL A 383 -17.65 26.81 -29.70
C VAL A 383 -17.71 25.45 -29.00
N LYS A 384 -16.73 24.61 -29.30
CA LYS A 384 -16.52 23.36 -28.59
C LYS A 384 -15.37 23.53 -27.63
N LEU A 385 -15.64 23.38 -26.33
CA LEU A 385 -14.66 23.55 -25.28
C LEU A 385 -13.81 22.28 -25.13
N GLY A 386 -12.54 22.47 -24.81
CA GLY A 386 -11.60 21.45 -24.45
C GLY A 386 -11.20 21.53 -22.97
N ILE A 387 -9.90 21.48 -22.72
CA ILE A 387 -9.32 21.55 -21.37
C ILE A 387 -9.57 22.95 -20.77
N ARG A 388 -9.92 22.97 -19.50
CA ARG A 388 -9.98 24.20 -18.68
C ARG A 388 -8.90 24.11 -17.61
N ASN A 389 -8.10 25.19 -17.51
CA ASN A 389 -7.06 25.32 -16.50
C ASN A 389 -7.14 26.71 -15.85
N GLY A 390 -7.72 26.77 -14.67
CA GLY A 390 -7.96 28.04 -13.98
C GLY A 390 -8.75 29.02 -14.82
N ASP A 391 -8.10 30.14 -15.18
CA ASP A 391 -8.69 31.23 -15.95
C ASP A 391 -8.55 31.07 -17.47
N GLU A 392 -8.03 29.96 -17.95
CA GLU A 392 -7.82 29.64 -19.34
C GLU A 392 -8.68 28.46 -19.80
N VAL A 393 -9.22 28.56 -21.01
CA VAL A 393 -10.03 27.50 -21.63
C VAL A 393 -9.57 27.24 -23.05
N GLN A 394 -9.34 25.98 -23.37
CA GLN A 394 -9.08 25.53 -24.73
C GLN A 394 -10.36 25.55 -25.56
N ILE A 395 -10.27 26.08 -26.75
CA ILE A 395 -11.31 25.96 -27.78
C ILE A 395 -10.85 24.95 -28.83
N LEU A 396 -11.66 23.90 -29.02
CA LEU A 396 -11.39 22.86 -30.03
C LEU A 396 -11.87 23.25 -31.42
N GLU A 397 -13.04 23.89 -31.48
CA GLU A 397 -13.70 24.29 -32.73
C GLU A 397 -14.44 25.63 -32.54
N GLY A 398 -14.48 26.47 -33.57
CA GLY A 398 -15.26 27.70 -33.59
C GLY A 398 -14.46 28.99 -33.46
N VAL A 399 -13.11 28.97 -33.38
CA VAL A 399 -12.24 30.16 -33.42
C VAL A 399 -11.00 29.91 -34.25
N THR A 400 -10.37 30.97 -34.74
CA THR A 400 -9.07 30.93 -35.42
C THR A 400 -7.99 31.69 -34.65
N PRO A 401 -6.68 31.41 -34.87
CA PRO A 401 -5.59 32.05 -34.10
C PRO A 401 -5.52 33.57 -34.24
N SER A 402 -6.20 34.15 -35.28
CA SER A 402 -6.23 35.59 -35.55
C SER A 402 -7.44 36.29 -34.94
N ASP A 403 -8.38 35.54 -34.39
CA ASP A 403 -9.62 36.11 -33.86
C ASP A 403 -9.37 36.82 -32.50
N LYS A 404 -10.21 37.80 -32.23
CA LYS A 404 -10.32 38.43 -30.92
C LYS A 404 -11.67 38.09 -30.31
N VAL A 405 -11.66 37.68 -29.04
CA VAL A 405 -12.86 37.37 -28.28
C VAL A 405 -13.09 38.45 -27.23
N VAL A 406 -14.35 38.71 -26.92
CA VAL A 406 -14.71 39.61 -25.83
C VAL A 406 -14.42 38.87 -24.52
N SER A 407 -13.49 39.40 -23.72
CA SER A 407 -13.07 38.78 -22.45
C SER A 407 -13.88 39.28 -21.26
N ASN A 408 -14.39 40.53 -21.36
CA ASN A 408 -15.24 41.10 -20.30
C ASN A 408 -16.35 41.93 -20.92
N GLY A 409 -17.58 41.79 -20.37
CA GLY A 409 -18.79 42.44 -20.95
C GLY A 409 -19.51 41.63 -22.03
N ALA A 410 -19.17 40.35 -22.20
CA ALA A 410 -19.82 39.43 -23.14
C ALA A 410 -21.20 38.96 -22.67
N TYR A 411 -21.44 38.93 -21.36
CA TYR A 411 -22.68 38.42 -20.77
C TYR A 411 -23.88 39.31 -21.09
N GLY A 412 -24.91 38.73 -21.68
CA GLY A 412 -26.13 39.46 -22.10
C GLY A 412 -25.96 40.36 -23.31
N LEU A 413 -24.83 40.29 -24.03
CA LEU A 413 -24.60 41.06 -25.26
C LEU A 413 -25.34 40.36 -26.42
N PRO A 414 -26.33 41.03 -27.08
CA PRO A 414 -27.00 40.48 -28.25
C PRO A 414 -26.04 40.32 -29.45
N ASP A 415 -26.31 39.31 -30.30
CA ASP A 415 -25.56 39.13 -31.53
C ASP A 415 -25.63 40.39 -32.41
N LYS A 416 -24.50 40.74 -33.09
CA LYS A 416 -24.33 41.91 -33.95
C LYS A 416 -24.40 43.27 -33.23
N THR A 417 -24.27 43.31 -31.91
CA THR A 417 -24.21 44.56 -31.15
C THR A 417 -22.93 45.35 -31.50
N LYS A 418 -23.07 46.67 -31.70
CA LYS A 418 -21.94 47.56 -31.94
C LYS A 418 -21.11 47.71 -30.67
N ILE A 419 -19.81 47.41 -30.73
CA ILE A 419 -18.92 47.42 -29.61
C ILE A 419 -17.80 48.44 -29.76
N LYS A 420 -17.30 48.93 -28.63
CA LYS A 420 -16.07 49.72 -28.54
C LYS A 420 -15.11 48.98 -27.62
N ILE A 421 -13.93 48.65 -28.14
CA ILE A 421 -12.89 47.98 -27.33
C ILE A 421 -12.30 49.01 -26.38
N ALA A 422 -12.43 48.79 -25.07
CA ALA A 422 -11.68 49.55 -24.07
C ALA A 422 -10.19 49.17 -24.14
N ALA A 423 -9.31 50.17 -24.08
CA ALA A 423 -7.89 49.86 -23.93
C ALA A 423 -7.68 49.06 -22.62
N ALA A 424 -6.94 47.96 -22.70
CA ALA A 424 -6.60 47.17 -21.53
C ALA A 424 -5.82 48.07 -20.52
N GLU A 425 -6.42 48.41 -19.40
CA GLU A 425 -5.68 48.96 -18.27
C GLU A 425 -4.78 47.81 -17.78
N SER A 426 -3.47 48.00 -17.97
CA SER A 426 -2.45 47.17 -17.33
C SER A 426 -2.65 47.23 -15.82
N GLN A 427 -3.04 46.13 -15.19
CA GLN A 427 -2.99 45.97 -13.75
C GLN A 427 -1.52 45.96 -13.31
N GLY A 428 -0.96 47.15 -13.13
CA GLY A 428 0.37 47.39 -12.61
C GLY A 428 0.38 48.80 -12.05
N GLU A 429 -0.01 48.95 -10.80
CA GLU A 429 0.39 49.92 -9.82
C GLU A 429 -0.75 50.16 -8.82
N ARG A 430 -0.81 49.28 -7.82
CA ARG A 430 -1.35 49.67 -6.53
C ARG A 430 -0.35 50.63 -5.92
N SER A 431 -0.59 51.91 -6.17
CA SER A 431 0.00 53.03 -5.45
C SER A 431 -0.21 52.81 -3.96
N GLU A 432 0.89 52.61 -3.25
CA GLU A 432 0.99 52.80 -1.81
C GLU A 432 0.70 54.28 -1.50
N ALA A 433 -0.54 54.57 -1.13
CA ALA A 433 -0.87 55.79 -0.41
C ALA A 433 -0.57 55.53 1.08
N GLY A 434 0.61 55.96 1.53
CA GLY A 434 0.98 55.96 2.94
C GLY A 434 0.03 56.85 3.75
N PRO A 435 -0.39 56.45 4.97
CA PRO A 435 -1.14 57.30 5.84
C PRO A 435 -0.24 58.34 6.51
N ASP A 436 -0.66 59.57 6.35
CA ASP A 436 -0.19 60.82 6.92
C ASP A 436 0.11 60.70 8.44
N SER A 437 1.28 61.15 8.80
CA SER A 437 1.78 61.22 10.18
C SER A 437 1.07 62.33 10.96
N LYS A 438 0.10 61.97 11.83
CA LYS A 438 -0.32 62.85 12.93
C LYS A 438 0.50 62.52 14.16
N LYS A 439 1.27 63.54 14.54
CA LYS A 439 1.94 63.68 15.82
C LYS A 439 0.88 63.67 16.94
N ASP A 440 1.02 62.76 17.87
CA ASP A 440 0.41 62.86 19.19
C ASP A 440 1.47 63.15 20.27
N PRO A 441 1.13 63.93 21.29
CA PRO A 441 2.11 64.49 22.24
C PRO A 441 2.44 63.50 23.37
N LYS A 442 3.67 63.60 23.82
CA LYS A 442 4.33 62.95 24.95
C LYS A 442 3.58 63.15 26.28
N PRO A 443 3.27 62.10 27.07
CA PRO A 443 2.94 62.27 28.46
C PRO A 443 4.20 62.30 29.35
N PRO A 444 4.11 62.97 30.53
CA PRO A 444 5.25 63.28 31.36
C PRO A 444 5.70 62.13 32.28
N ALA A 445 6.96 62.17 32.65
CA ALA A 445 7.58 61.33 33.64
C ALA A 445 7.11 61.63 35.07
N GLY A 446 7.00 60.60 35.84
CA GLY A 446 6.88 60.56 37.31
C GLY A 446 6.76 59.13 37.71
N GLY A 447 7.55 58.55 38.47
CA GLY A 447 8.19 58.87 39.72
C GLY A 447 8.01 57.66 40.60
N SER A 448 9.13 57.04 40.92
CA SER A 448 9.46 56.30 42.16
C SER A 448 8.32 55.72 43.05
N ASP A 449 8.48 54.52 43.45
CA ASP A 449 8.76 53.99 44.78
C ASP A 449 8.07 52.64 45.11
N GLU A 450 8.92 51.75 45.56
CA GLU A 450 8.78 50.83 46.71
C GLU A 450 7.55 49.88 46.84
N LYS A 451 7.74 48.69 46.74
CA LYS A 451 8.01 47.65 47.76
C LYS A 451 8.12 46.27 47.11
#